data_dce25bfe219cbb6331fe6ad222e2422e
#
_entry.id   dce25bfe219cbb6331fe6ad222e2422e
#
_cell.length_a   1.000
_cell.length_b   1.000
_cell.length_c   1.000
_cell.angle_alpha   90.00
_cell.angle_beta   90.00
_cell.angle_gamma   90.00
#
_symmetry.space_group_name_H-M   'P 1'
#
loop_
_entity.id
_entity.type
_entity.pdbx_description
1 polymer ?
#
loop_
_entity_poly.entity_id
_entity_poly.type
_entity_poly.pdbx_seq_one_letter_code
_entity_poly.pdbx_strand_id
1 'polypeptide(L)'
;MPDLQDPRVAVYLDFDNIVMSWYDRVHGKNSYSRDRQRIAENPADPEIAERLSAATIDVGAIIDFAASFGTLVLTRAYADWSSPVNAIYRSQLVARAVDLVQLFPAAAYAKNGADIRLAVDTVEDMFRLPDLTHVVIVAGDSDYVPLAQRCKRLGRYVVGVGVAGSTAKSLAAACDEFEAYDSLPGVPRVVREPAKAAKPAEKAEKAPVKAPVKATRTTKAKAATGTAAAPAAGGTARSGGRRGTAKAASELVTETDAATPAGAD
;
A
#
# COMPACT_ATOMS: atom_id res chain seq x y z
N MET A 1 -37.70 17.68 -3.12
CA MET A 1 -36.50 17.69 -2.26
C MET A 1 -35.68 16.53 -2.78
N PRO A 2 -34.38 16.68 -3.10
CA PRO A 2 -33.58 15.49 -3.35
C PRO A 2 -33.62 14.65 -2.06
N ASP A 3 -33.93 13.35 -2.19
CA ASP A 3 -33.81 12.39 -1.11
C ASP A 3 -32.38 12.48 -0.59
N LEU A 4 -32.23 12.93 0.65
CA LEU A 4 -30.99 12.81 1.39
C LEU A 4 -30.80 11.31 1.64
N GLN A 5 -30.27 10.60 0.64
CA GLN A 5 -29.85 9.23 0.83
C GLN A 5 -28.77 9.25 1.92
N ASP A 6 -28.91 8.38 2.90
CA ASP A 6 -27.89 8.22 3.94
C ASP A 6 -26.51 7.98 3.29
N PRO A 7 -25.47 8.65 3.78
CA PRO A 7 -24.14 8.44 3.22
C PRO A 7 -23.75 6.96 3.21
N ARG A 8 -23.18 6.51 2.10
CA ARG A 8 -22.73 5.12 1.90
C ARG A 8 -21.21 5.09 1.91
N VAL A 9 -20.66 4.28 2.80
CA VAL A 9 -19.25 4.27 3.16
C VAL A 9 -18.61 2.95 2.75
N ALA A 10 -17.48 3.01 2.04
CA ALA A 10 -16.60 1.86 1.82
C ALA A 10 -15.27 2.06 2.58
N VAL A 11 -14.79 1.00 3.23
CA VAL A 11 -13.58 1.03 4.05
C VAL A 11 -12.54 0.06 3.48
N TYR A 12 -11.33 0.56 3.31
CA TYR A 12 -10.18 -0.20 2.80
C TYR A 12 -9.02 -0.09 3.77
N LEU A 13 -8.67 -1.22 4.39
CA LEU A 13 -7.62 -1.29 5.41
C LEU A 13 -6.37 -1.96 4.83
N ASP A 14 -5.28 -1.22 4.73
CA ASP A 14 -3.95 -1.79 4.62
C ASP A 14 -3.54 -2.30 6.02
N PHE A 15 -3.95 -3.56 6.30
CA PHE A 15 -3.87 -4.09 7.65
C PHE A 15 -2.44 -4.39 8.08
N ASP A 16 -1.58 -4.83 7.16
CA ASP A 16 -0.15 -4.99 7.43
C ASP A 16 0.49 -3.67 7.83
N ASN A 17 0.21 -2.60 7.10
CA ASN A 17 0.76 -1.27 7.37
C ASN A 17 0.34 -0.74 8.74
N ILE A 18 -0.96 -0.87 9.08
CA ILE A 18 -1.47 -0.32 10.36
C ILE A 18 -0.89 -1.09 11.56
N VAL A 19 -0.81 -2.44 11.47
CA VAL A 19 -0.25 -3.29 12.52
C VAL A 19 1.24 -2.97 12.75
N MET A 20 2.02 -2.90 11.67
CA MET A 20 3.45 -2.57 11.76
C MET A 20 3.68 -1.17 12.32
N SER A 21 2.92 -0.20 11.85
CA SER A 21 3.01 1.20 12.29
C SER A 21 2.63 1.37 13.75
N TRP A 22 1.59 0.64 14.21
CA TRP A 22 1.17 0.67 15.59
C TRP A 22 2.18 -0.02 16.53
N TYR A 23 2.73 -1.14 16.11
CA TYR A 23 3.81 -1.79 16.84
C TYR A 23 5.02 -0.86 17.04
N ASP A 24 5.41 -0.17 15.98
CA ASP A 24 6.48 0.84 16.04
C ASP A 24 6.09 2.06 16.91
N ARG A 25 4.82 2.42 16.92
CA ARG A 25 4.31 3.51 17.77
C ARG A 25 4.41 3.17 19.25
N VAL A 26 4.06 1.93 19.62
CA VAL A 26 4.09 1.44 21.01
C VAL A 26 5.52 1.18 21.47
N HIS A 27 6.31 0.44 20.69
CA HIS A 27 7.63 -0.06 21.13
C HIS A 27 8.82 0.77 20.65
N GLY A 28 8.57 1.78 19.83
CA GLY A 28 9.62 2.64 19.28
C GLY A 28 9.91 2.36 17.81
N LYS A 29 10.45 3.37 17.14
CA LYS A 29 10.72 3.34 15.70
C LYS A 29 11.54 2.12 15.30
N ASN A 30 11.13 1.46 14.21
CA ASN A 30 11.75 0.25 13.63
C ASN A 30 11.75 -0.97 14.58
N SER A 31 10.93 -1.01 15.62
CA SER A 31 10.83 -2.16 16.51
C SER A 31 10.27 -3.38 15.79
N TYR A 32 9.24 -3.18 14.95
CA TYR A 32 8.69 -4.27 14.16
C TYR A 32 9.75 -4.91 13.25
N SER A 33 10.54 -4.11 12.55
CA SER A 33 11.60 -4.63 11.68
C SER A 33 12.67 -5.42 12.45
N ARG A 34 12.95 -5.06 13.69
CA ARG A 34 13.90 -5.78 14.55
C ARG A 34 13.33 -7.10 15.06
N ASP A 35 12.05 -7.10 15.41
CA ASP A 35 11.39 -8.24 16.03
C ASP A 35 10.75 -9.18 14.99
N ARG A 36 10.65 -8.76 13.74
CA ARG A 36 9.96 -9.47 12.65
C ARG A 36 10.36 -10.95 12.53
N GLN A 37 11.65 -11.24 12.62
CA GLN A 37 12.14 -12.61 12.51
C GLN A 37 11.68 -13.44 13.72
N ARG A 38 11.80 -12.92 14.94
CA ARG A 38 11.33 -13.60 16.18
C ARG A 38 9.83 -13.81 16.16
N ILE A 39 9.06 -12.82 15.68
CA ILE A 39 7.60 -12.92 15.53
C ILE A 39 7.23 -14.04 14.55
N ALA A 40 7.96 -14.16 13.44
CA ALA A 40 7.70 -15.19 12.43
C ALA A 40 8.08 -16.60 12.92
N GLU A 41 9.20 -16.74 13.66
CA GLU A 41 9.71 -18.01 14.14
C GLU A 41 8.96 -18.53 15.39
N ASN A 42 8.70 -17.66 16.35
CA ASN A 42 8.02 -18.01 17.59
C ASN A 42 7.22 -16.84 18.19
N PRO A 43 6.00 -16.59 17.72
CA PRO A 43 5.15 -15.52 18.26
C PRO A 43 4.71 -15.76 19.70
N ALA A 44 4.85 -17.01 20.22
CA ALA A 44 4.53 -17.38 21.60
C ALA A 44 5.72 -17.21 22.57
N ASP A 45 6.89 -16.77 22.11
CA ASP A 45 7.98 -16.35 22.99
C ASP A 45 7.44 -15.32 23.99
N PRO A 46 7.67 -15.46 25.30
CA PRO A 46 7.03 -14.60 26.31
C PRO A 46 7.25 -13.10 26.10
N GLU A 47 8.45 -12.70 25.72
CA GLU A 47 8.77 -11.30 25.44
C GLU A 47 8.04 -10.81 24.18
N ILE A 48 8.03 -11.62 23.13
CA ILE A 48 7.34 -11.29 21.87
C ILE A 48 5.83 -11.25 22.06
N ALA A 49 5.26 -12.22 22.78
CA ALA A 49 3.83 -12.27 23.06
C ALA A 49 3.35 -11.06 23.88
N GLU A 50 4.14 -10.63 24.89
CA GLU A 50 3.86 -9.42 25.66
C GLU A 50 3.88 -8.18 24.75
N ARG A 51 4.90 -8.05 23.89
CA ARG A 51 5.01 -6.92 22.94
C ARG A 51 3.87 -6.90 21.93
N LEU A 52 3.48 -8.05 21.37
CA LEU A 52 2.34 -8.15 20.47
C LEU A 52 1.04 -7.79 21.17
N SER A 53 0.84 -8.26 22.41
CA SER A 53 -0.34 -7.94 23.22
C SER A 53 -0.44 -6.43 23.49
N ALA A 54 0.67 -5.78 23.86
CA ALA A 54 0.71 -4.35 24.12
C ALA A 54 0.42 -3.50 22.86
N ALA A 55 0.69 -4.04 21.68
CA ALA A 55 0.49 -3.38 20.39
C ALA A 55 -0.72 -3.93 19.62
N THR A 56 -1.69 -4.51 20.32
CA THR A 56 -2.92 -5.02 19.68
C THR A 56 -3.73 -3.86 19.09
N ILE A 57 -4.20 -4.04 17.85
CA ILE A 57 -5.08 -3.10 17.16
C ILE A 57 -6.53 -3.32 17.63
N ASP A 58 -7.20 -2.23 17.98
CA ASP A 58 -8.65 -2.21 18.15
C ASP A 58 -9.32 -1.99 16.78
N VAL A 59 -9.70 -3.10 16.16
CA VAL A 59 -10.43 -3.09 14.89
C VAL A 59 -11.80 -2.42 15.07
N GLY A 60 -12.40 -2.58 16.26
CA GLY A 60 -13.68 -1.99 16.60
C GLY A 60 -13.65 -0.48 16.45
N ALA A 61 -12.66 0.16 17.07
CA ALA A 61 -12.51 1.61 17.01
C ALA A 61 -12.40 2.15 15.56
N ILE A 62 -11.70 1.42 14.68
CA ILE A 62 -11.58 1.81 13.27
C ILE A 62 -12.94 1.71 12.55
N ILE A 63 -13.64 0.59 12.73
CA ILE A 63 -14.93 0.34 12.06
C ILE A 63 -16.00 1.28 12.60
N ASP A 64 -16.06 1.51 13.89
CA ASP A 64 -17.02 2.40 14.53
C ASP A 64 -16.78 3.86 14.11
N PHE A 65 -15.52 4.28 13.97
CA PHE A 65 -15.17 5.58 13.41
C PHE A 65 -15.64 5.71 11.95
N ALA A 66 -15.38 4.71 11.12
CA ALA A 66 -15.83 4.73 9.73
C ALA A 66 -17.37 4.75 9.63
N ALA A 67 -18.08 4.03 10.50
CA ALA A 67 -19.54 4.00 10.57
C ALA A 67 -20.15 5.35 11.00
N SER A 68 -19.38 6.22 11.64
CA SER A 68 -19.86 7.57 12.01
C SER A 68 -20.11 8.47 10.80
N PHE A 69 -19.57 8.13 9.63
CA PHE A 69 -19.79 8.86 8.36
C PHE A 69 -21.03 8.38 7.59
N GLY A 70 -21.63 7.25 7.95
CA GLY A 70 -22.81 6.70 7.28
C GLY A 70 -22.86 5.18 7.31
N THR A 71 -23.72 4.62 6.44
CA THR A 71 -23.91 3.18 6.35
C THR A 71 -22.70 2.51 5.68
N LEU A 72 -22.06 1.58 6.40
CA LEU A 72 -20.99 0.75 5.83
C LEU A 72 -21.58 -0.24 4.82
N VAL A 73 -21.22 -0.09 3.55
CA VAL A 73 -21.71 -0.95 2.46
C VAL A 73 -20.65 -1.93 1.99
N LEU A 74 -19.40 -1.66 2.29
CA LEU A 74 -18.26 -2.51 1.96
C LEU A 74 -17.12 -2.24 2.95
N THR A 75 -16.51 -3.32 3.46
CA THR A 75 -15.31 -3.20 4.29
C THR A 75 -14.35 -4.31 3.90
N ARG A 76 -13.13 -3.96 3.50
CA ARG A 76 -12.08 -4.91 3.13
C ARG A 76 -10.77 -4.63 3.86
N ALA A 77 -10.12 -5.70 4.28
CA ALA A 77 -8.80 -5.65 4.91
C ALA A 77 -7.81 -6.49 4.10
N TYR A 78 -6.67 -5.88 3.80
CA TYR A 78 -5.61 -6.43 2.95
C TYR A 78 -4.40 -6.77 3.81
N ALA A 79 -4.02 -8.04 3.85
CA ALA A 79 -2.83 -8.50 4.57
C ALA A 79 -2.39 -9.89 4.14
N ASP A 80 -1.20 -10.29 4.56
CA ASP A 80 -0.87 -11.72 4.62
C ASP A 80 -1.51 -12.34 5.86
N TRP A 81 -2.72 -12.91 5.67
CA TRP A 81 -3.49 -13.54 6.75
C TRP A 81 -2.93 -14.89 7.21
N SER A 82 -1.87 -15.41 6.56
CA SER A 82 -1.12 -16.57 7.02
C SER A 82 -0.05 -16.18 8.05
N SER A 83 0.33 -14.92 8.08
CA SER A 83 1.28 -14.40 9.07
C SER A 83 0.69 -14.45 10.48
N PRO A 84 1.44 -14.98 11.48
CA PRO A 84 0.97 -15.08 12.86
C PRO A 84 0.47 -13.75 13.44
N VAL A 85 1.12 -12.63 13.10
CA VAL A 85 0.76 -11.31 13.60
C VAL A 85 -0.60 -10.83 13.12
N ASN A 86 -1.05 -11.27 11.93
CA ASN A 86 -2.35 -10.90 11.37
C ASN A 86 -3.42 -11.94 11.67
N ALA A 87 -3.03 -13.21 11.75
CA ALA A 87 -3.96 -14.32 11.95
C ALA A 87 -4.85 -14.18 13.19
N ILE A 88 -4.35 -13.55 14.24
CA ILE A 88 -5.08 -13.31 15.49
C ILE A 88 -6.30 -12.39 15.32
N TYR A 89 -6.30 -11.56 14.27
CA TYR A 89 -7.37 -10.59 14.00
C TYR A 89 -8.50 -11.16 13.13
N ARG A 90 -8.31 -12.30 12.45
CA ARG A 90 -9.27 -12.82 11.47
C ARG A 90 -10.68 -12.97 12.05
N SER A 91 -10.82 -13.57 13.24
CA SER A 91 -12.13 -13.81 13.83
C SER A 91 -12.87 -12.50 14.16
N GLN A 92 -12.18 -11.51 14.70
CA GLN A 92 -12.81 -10.23 15.04
C GLN A 92 -13.16 -9.40 13.80
N LEU A 93 -12.34 -9.46 12.73
CA LEU A 93 -12.64 -8.81 11.46
C LEU A 93 -13.86 -9.43 10.78
N VAL A 94 -13.91 -10.76 10.70
CA VAL A 94 -15.07 -11.49 10.13
C VAL A 94 -16.34 -11.24 10.94
N ALA A 95 -16.27 -11.20 12.28
CA ALA A 95 -17.41 -10.90 13.14
C ALA A 95 -17.98 -9.48 12.89
N ARG A 96 -17.22 -8.57 12.29
CA ARG A 96 -17.64 -7.22 11.89
C ARG A 96 -17.88 -7.07 10.38
N ALA A 97 -18.13 -8.21 9.70
CA ALA A 97 -18.39 -8.27 8.27
C ALA A 97 -17.29 -7.63 7.39
N VAL A 98 -16.03 -7.78 7.79
CA VAL A 98 -14.88 -7.34 7.01
C VAL A 98 -14.44 -8.46 6.08
N ASP A 99 -14.38 -8.20 4.79
CA ASP A 99 -13.81 -9.10 3.79
C ASP A 99 -12.28 -9.15 3.91
N LEU A 100 -11.74 -10.35 4.05
CA LEU A 100 -10.30 -10.56 4.17
C LEU A 100 -9.69 -10.85 2.79
N VAL A 101 -8.89 -9.93 2.27
CA VAL A 101 -8.16 -10.11 1.02
C VAL A 101 -6.77 -10.65 1.33
N GLN A 102 -6.53 -11.92 0.94
CA GLN A 102 -5.22 -12.56 1.14
C GLN A 102 -4.19 -11.96 0.18
N LEU A 103 -3.08 -11.54 0.74
CA LEU A 103 -1.90 -11.14 0.00
C LEU A 103 -0.84 -12.23 0.11
N PHE A 104 -0.27 -12.61 -1.02
CA PHE A 104 0.81 -13.58 -1.05
C PHE A 104 2.13 -12.84 -1.24
N PRO A 105 3.08 -12.96 -0.31
CA PRO A 105 4.41 -12.38 -0.47
C PRO A 105 5.16 -13.09 -1.61
N ALA A 106 4.95 -12.63 -2.84
CA ALA A 106 5.72 -13.11 -3.99
C ALA A 106 7.08 -12.40 -3.99
N ALA A 107 8.16 -13.16 -3.96
CA ALA A 107 9.53 -12.67 -3.78
C ALA A 107 9.98 -11.57 -4.77
N ALA A 108 9.34 -11.44 -5.93
CA ALA A 108 9.66 -10.44 -6.95
C ALA A 108 8.77 -9.18 -6.93
N TYR A 109 7.57 -9.25 -6.32
CA TYR A 109 6.57 -8.16 -6.35
C TYR A 109 6.09 -7.75 -4.95
N ALA A 110 6.75 -8.25 -3.91
CA ALA A 110 6.27 -8.19 -2.52
C ALA A 110 6.20 -6.78 -1.93
N LYS A 111 6.87 -5.79 -2.52
CA LYS A 111 7.04 -4.50 -1.86
C LYS A 111 5.81 -3.59 -1.92
N ASN A 112 4.96 -3.73 -2.94
CA ASN A 112 3.81 -2.86 -3.17
C ASN A 112 2.54 -3.65 -3.56
N GLY A 113 2.48 -4.93 -3.28
CA GLY A 113 1.36 -5.79 -3.68
C GLY A 113 0.04 -5.41 -3.00
N ALA A 114 0.12 -5.02 -1.73
CA ALA A 114 -1.02 -4.53 -0.93
C ALA A 114 -1.56 -3.23 -1.52
N ASP A 115 -0.66 -2.24 -1.72
CA ASP A 115 -1.01 -0.90 -2.18
C ASP A 115 -1.71 -0.93 -3.54
N ILE A 116 -1.14 -1.71 -4.47
CA ILE A 116 -1.69 -1.85 -5.83
C ILE A 116 -3.05 -2.56 -5.78
N ARG A 117 -3.18 -3.67 -5.03
CA ARG A 117 -4.42 -4.42 -4.95
C ARG A 117 -5.53 -3.60 -4.32
N LEU A 118 -5.27 -2.95 -3.19
CA LEU A 118 -6.21 -2.08 -2.52
C LEU A 118 -6.64 -0.93 -3.44
N ALA A 119 -5.70 -0.28 -4.12
CA ALA A 119 -6.00 0.83 -5.02
C ALA A 119 -6.87 0.39 -6.21
N VAL A 120 -6.60 -0.77 -6.81
CA VAL A 120 -7.39 -1.31 -7.93
C VAL A 120 -8.80 -1.64 -7.48
N ASP A 121 -8.95 -2.40 -6.38
CA ASP A 121 -10.24 -2.79 -5.84
C ASP A 121 -11.07 -1.55 -5.45
N THR A 122 -10.46 -0.55 -4.81
CA THR A 122 -11.15 0.71 -4.45
C THR A 122 -11.71 1.42 -5.68
N VAL A 123 -10.91 1.54 -6.74
CA VAL A 123 -11.36 2.21 -7.97
C VAL A 123 -12.45 1.38 -8.66
N GLU A 124 -12.32 0.07 -8.72
CA GLU A 124 -13.34 -0.82 -9.31
C GLU A 124 -14.66 -0.71 -8.55
N ASP A 125 -14.64 -0.73 -7.22
CA ASP A 125 -15.84 -0.65 -6.40
C ASP A 125 -16.56 0.69 -6.55
N MET A 126 -15.88 1.79 -6.79
CA MET A 126 -16.52 3.08 -7.08
C MET A 126 -17.33 3.06 -8.38
N PHE A 127 -16.99 2.20 -9.35
CA PHE A 127 -17.80 1.98 -10.56
C PHE A 127 -18.91 0.96 -10.34
N ARG A 128 -18.68 -0.05 -9.49
CA ARG A 128 -19.71 -1.04 -9.13
C ARG A 128 -20.77 -0.50 -8.20
N LEU A 129 -20.42 0.45 -7.35
CA LEU A 129 -21.28 1.10 -6.37
C LEU A 129 -21.35 2.60 -6.67
N PRO A 130 -22.15 3.01 -7.69
CA PRO A 130 -22.20 4.40 -8.13
C PRO A 130 -22.76 5.34 -7.07
N ASP A 131 -23.54 4.82 -6.13
CA ASP A 131 -24.14 5.51 -4.98
C ASP A 131 -23.20 5.61 -3.76
N LEU A 132 -21.98 5.06 -3.85
CA LEU A 132 -20.96 5.22 -2.83
C LEU A 132 -20.61 6.70 -2.68
N THR A 133 -20.65 7.22 -1.46
CA THR A 133 -20.38 8.64 -1.16
C THR A 133 -19.04 8.86 -0.47
N HIS A 134 -18.65 7.94 0.40
CA HIS A 134 -17.45 8.05 1.23
C HIS A 134 -16.49 6.87 1.01
N VAL A 135 -15.21 7.17 0.99
CA VAL A 135 -14.13 6.19 0.94
C VAL A 135 -13.22 6.42 2.14
N VAL A 136 -13.12 5.43 3.01
CA VAL A 136 -12.21 5.45 4.16
C VAL A 136 -10.98 4.62 3.83
N ILE A 137 -9.79 5.24 3.87
CA ILE A 137 -8.51 4.59 3.62
C ILE A 137 -7.76 4.51 4.95
N VAL A 138 -7.55 3.29 5.43
CA VAL A 138 -6.82 3.03 6.68
C VAL A 138 -5.40 2.61 6.32
N ALA A 139 -4.49 3.57 6.27
CA ALA A 139 -3.10 3.37 5.87
C ALA A 139 -2.22 4.57 6.28
N GLY A 140 -0.91 4.38 6.28
CA GLY A 140 0.06 5.43 6.61
C GLY A 140 0.98 5.84 5.46
N ASP A 141 0.99 5.10 4.34
CA ASP A 141 1.96 5.29 3.27
C ASP A 141 1.55 6.41 2.29
N SER A 142 2.57 7.13 1.79
CA SER A 142 2.41 8.13 0.73
C SER A 142 1.96 7.54 -0.61
N ASP A 143 2.13 6.25 -0.82
CA ASP A 143 1.77 5.56 -2.06
C ASP A 143 0.25 5.55 -2.30
N TYR A 144 -0.55 5.80 -1.25
CA TYR A 144 -2.00 5.99 -1.34
C TYR A 144 -2.45 7.41 -1.73
N VAL A 145 -1.55 8.39 -1.84
CA VAL A 145 -1.88 9.76 -2.29
C VAL A 145 -2.58 9.79 -3.66
N PRO A 146 -2.09 9.06 -4.68
CA PRO A 146 -2.78 9.00 -5.97
C PRO A 146 -4.18 8.42 -5.89
N LEU A 147 -4.39 7.40 -5.02
CA LEU A 147 -5.70 6.81 -4.77
C LEU A 147 -6.66 7.82 -4.15
N ALA A 148 -6.26 8.49 -3.05
CA ALA A 148 -7.08 9.50 -2.38
C ALA A 148 -7.49 10.61 -3.36
N GLN A 149 -6.55 11.12 -4.15
CA GLN A 149 -6.82 12.11 -5.19
C GLN A 149 -7.77 11.59 -6.28
N ARG A 150 -7.66 10.31 -6.65
CA ARG A 150 -8.54 9.70 -7.65
C ARG A 150 -9.96 9.57 -7.12
N CYS A 151 -10.15 9.13 -5.88
CA CYS A 151 -11.45 9.06 -5.22
C CYS A 151 -12.14 10.42 -5.20
N LYS A 152 -11.42 11.48 -4.82
CA LYS A 152 -11.94 12.86 -4.82
C LYS A 152 -12.36 13.33 -6.21
N ARG A 153 -11.55 13.06 -7.24
CA ARG A 153 -11.90 13.39 -8.64
C ARG A 153 -13.14 12.63 -9.14
N LEU A 154 -13.42 11.46 -8.56
CA LEU A 154 -14.63 10.69 -8.82
C LEU A 154 -15.81 11.10 -7.92
N GLY A 155 -15.68 12.21 -7.20
CA GLY A 155 -16.75 12.81 -6.41
C GLY A 155 -16.98 12.13 -5.05
N ARG A 156 -16.00 11.37 -4.52
CA ARG A 156 -16.10 10.72 -3.20
C ARG A 156 -15.46 11.59 -2.13
N TYR A 157 -16.08 11.66 -0.97
CA TYR A 157 -15.48 12.22 0.22
C TYR A 157 -14.46 11.21 0.78
N VAL A 158 -13.22 11.62 0.98
CA VAL A 158 -12.12 10.73 1.36
C VAL A 158 -11.70 10.99 2.79
N VAL A 159 -11.82 9.95 3.60
CA VAL A 159 -11.38 9.94 5.00
C VAL A 159 -10.13 9.07 5.11
N GLY A 160 -9.09 9.57 5.73
CA GLY A 160 -7.88 8.82 6.02
C GLY A 160 -7.78 8.47 7.51
N VAL A 161 -7.29 7.28 7.82
CA VAL A 161 -6.92 6.88 9.18
C VAL A 161 -5.50 6.32 9.16
N GLY A 162 -4.63 6.81 10.03
CA GLY A 162 -3.26 6.32 10.11
C GLY A 162 -2.64 6.51 11.47
N VAL A 163 -1.52 5.85 11.76
CA VAL A 163 -0.85 5.93 13.06
C VAL A 163 -0.06 7.22 13.18
N ALA A 164 -0.25 7.97 14.28
CA ALA A 164 0.46 9.22 14.52
C ALA A 164 1.99 9.03 14.51
N GLY A 165 2.66 9.88 13.73
CA GLY A 165 4.12 9.87 13.58
C GLY A 165 4.67 8.83 12.60
N SER A 166 3.84 7.92 12.07
CA SER A 166 4.18 6.99 10.99
C SER A 166 3.52 7.39 9.66
N THR A 167 2.44 8.13 9.72
CA THR A 167 1.69 8.55 8.53
C THR A 167 2.38 9.64 7.75
N ALA A 168 2.41 9.49 6.44
CA ALA A 168 2.91 10.50 5.50
C ALA A 168 2.00 11.74 5.52
N LYS A 169 2.59 12.93 5.74
CA LYS A 169 1.86 14.20 5.73
C LYS A 169 1.15 14.46 4.39
N SER A 170 1.71 13.95 3.30
CA SER A 170 1.12 14.05 1.96
C SER A 170 -0.18 13.29 1.83
N LEU A 171 -0.31 12.11 2.49
CA LEU A 171 -1.55 11.35 2.50
C LEU A 171 -2.62 12.08 3.31
N ALA A 172 -2.29 12.54 4.51
CA ALA A 172 -3.22 13.34 5.32
C ALA A 172 -3.72 14.59 4.56
N ALA A 173 -2.84 15.29 3.85
CA ALA A 173 -3.21 16.45 3.04
C ALA A 173 -4.02 16.10 1.78
N ALA A 174 -3.97 14.87 1.30
CA ALA A 174 -4.73 14.40 0.13
C ALA A 174 -6.18 14.03 0.47
N CYS A 175 -6.46 13.67 1.71
CA CYS A 175 -7.80 13.35 2.20
C CYS A 175 -8.63 14.63 2.44
N ASP A 176 -9.95 14.49 2.51
CA ASP A 176 -10.85 15.57 2.96
C ASP A 176 -10.82 15.67 4.48
N GLU A 177 -10.74 14.51 5.16
CA GLU A 177 -10.58 14.39 6.61
C GLU A 177 -9.51 13.34 6.91
N PHE A 178 -8.74 13.56 7.96
CA PHE A 178 -7.71 12.62 8.40
C PHE A 178 -7.67 12.54 9.91
N GLU A 179 -7.81 11.31 10.46
CA GLU A 179 -7.74 11.07 11.90
C GLU A 179 -6.58 10.14 12.25
N ALA A 180 -5.94 10.41 13.36
CA ALA A 180 -4.91 9.52 13.88
C ALA A 180 -5.56 8.34 14.61
N TYR A 181 -5.10 7.11 14.34
CA TYR A 181 -5.61 5.91 15.00
C TYR A 181 -5.57 6.02 16.54
N ASP A 182 -4.48 6.58 17.07
CA ASP A 182 -4.31 6.79 18.53
C ASP A 182 -5.16 7.93 19.10
N SER A 183 -5.93 8.63 18.28
CA SER A 183 -6.95 9.61 18.70
C SER A 183 -8.36 9.03 18.69
N LEU A 184 -8.58 7.85 18.10
CA LEU A 184 -9.89 7.24 18.02
C LEU A 184 -10.44 6.89 19.43
N PRO A 185 -11.77 7.00 19.64
CA PRO A 185 -12.38 6.63 20.91
C PRO A 185 -12.10 5.16 21.26
N GLY A 186 -11.70 4.90 22.49
CA GLY A 186 -11.39 3.56 22.99
C GLY A 186 -9.95 3.08 22.76
N VAL A 187 -9.21 3.72 21.87
CA VAL A 187 -7.80 3.37 21.62
C VAL A 187 -6.90 3.91 22.74
N PRO A 188 -6.01 3.10 23.33
CA PRO A 188 -5.08 3.57 24.34
C PRO A 188 -4.15 4.66 23.80
N ARG A 189 -4.09 5.79 24.45
CA ARG A 189 -3.17 6.86 24.08
C ARG A 189 -1.74 6.48 24.45
N VAL A 190 -0.87 6.36 23.48
CA VAL A 190 0.57 6.17 23.70
C VAL A 190 1.20 7.53 24.00
N VAL A 191 1.38 7.84 25.29
CA VAL A 191 2.13 9.03 25.72
C VAL A 191 3.62 8.73 25.52
N ARG A 192 4.20 9.20 24.43
CA ARG A 192 5.66 9.24 24.31
C ARG A 192 6.16 10.48 25.05
N GLU A 193 6.95 10.28 26.09
CA GLU A 193 7.82 11.36 26.56
C GLU A 193 8.66 11.88 25.39
N PRO A 194 8.74 13.21 25.17
CA PRO A 194 9.58 13.76 24.13
C PRO A 194 11.00 13.25 24.37
N ALA A 195 11.55 12.51 23.42
CA ALA A 195 12.93 12.07 23.44
C ALA A 195 13.78 13.29 23.81
N LYS A 196 14.51 13.22 24.94
CA LYS A 196 15.47 14.25 25.37
C LYS A 196 16.22 14.70 24.13
N ALA A 197 16.06 15.97 23.79
CA ALA A 197 16.73 16.60 22.65
C ALA A 197 18.19 16.20 22.69
N ALA A 198 18.63 15.46 21.69
CA ALA A 198 20.05 15.19 21.47
C ALA A 198 20.75 16.54 21.47
N LYS A 199 21.74 16.73 22.37
CA LYS A 199 22.59 17.93 22.43
C LYS A 199 23.03 18.26 21.01
N PRO A 200 23.01 19.55 20.60
CA PRO A 200 23.58 19.96 19.33
C PRO A 200 25.04 19.52 19.28
N ALA A 201 25.41 18.75 18.28
CA ALA A 201 26.81 18.44 18.01
C ALA A 201 27.52 19.79 17.80
N GLU A 202 28.46 20.06 18.66
CA GLU A 202 29.39 21.18 18.63
C GLU A 202 30.04 21.20 17.24
N LYS A 203 29.77 22.24 16.46
CA LYS A 203 30.41 22.49 15.18
C LYS A 203 31.92 22.72 15.47
N ALA A 204 32.71 21.72 15.14
CA ALA A 204 34.15 21.92 15.04
C ALA A 204 34.44 23.00 13.98
N GLU A 205 34.92 24.11 14.46
CA GLU A 205 35.41 25.26 13.73
C GLU A 205 36.58 24.83 12.82
N LYS A 206 36.35 24.78 11.51
CA LYS A 206 37.42 24.61 10.53
C LYS A 206 38.04 25.97 10.24
N ALA A 207 39.29 26.11 10.63
CA ALA A 207 40.17 27.24 10.29
C ALA A 207 40.25 27.52 8.79
N PRO A 208 40.50 28.78 8.39
CA PRO A 208 40.45 29.22 6.98
C PRO A 208 41.68 28.74 6.21
N VAL A 209 41.46 27.98 5.17
CA VAL A 209 42.48 27.63 4.18
C VAL A 209 42.60 28.74 3.16
N LYS A 210 43.84 29.28 3.10
CA LYS A 210 44.32 30.30 2.17
C LYS A 210 44.08 29.93 0.70
N ALA A 211 43.60 30.91 -0.09
CA ALA A 211 43.52 30.83 -1.53
C ALA A 211 44.91 30.80 -2.21
N PRO A 212 45.12 30.08 -3.30
CA PRO A 212 46.23 30.33 -4.19
C PRO A 212 45.82 31.19 -5.39
N VAL A 213 46.74 32.04 -5.68
CA VAL A 213 46.82 33.12 -6.64
C VAL A 213 46.66 32.65 -8.09
N LYS A 214 46.00 33.48 -8.89
CA LYS A 214 45.93 33.45 -10.36
C LYS A 214 47.31 33.39 -11.03
N ALA A 215 47.43 32.53 -12.03
CA ALA A 215 48.41 32.73 -13.12
C ALA A 215 47.71 32.61 -14.47
N THR A 216 47.63 33.73 -15.13
CA THR A 216 47.32 33.94 -16.54
C THR A 216 48.47 33.47 -17.42
N ARG A 217 48.19 32.75 -18.50
CA ARG A 217 48.85 33.02 -19.79
C ARG A 217 48.31 32.16 -20.94
N THR A 218 47.67 32.82 -21.88
CA THR A 218 47.90 33.08 -23.31
C THR A 218 47.87 31.90 -24.27
N THR A 219 46.87 31.98 -25.11
CA THR A 219 46.76 31.82 -26.56
C THR A 219 47.72 30.89 -27.31
N LYS A 220 47.17 29.97 -28.10
CA LYS A 220 47.48 29.93 -29.54
C LYS A 220 46.41 29.15 -30.34
N ALA A 221 45.82 29.88 -31.25
CA ALA A 221 44.96 29.39 -32.31
C ALA A 221 45.76 28.60 -33.35
N LYS A 222 45.15 27.59 -33.95
CA LYS A 222 45.43 27.23 -35.36
C LYS A 222 44.19 26.57 -35.96
N ALA A 223 43.69 27.24 -36.96
CA ALA A 223 42.66 26.83 -37.90
C ALA A 223 43.22 25.81 -38.92
N ALA A 224 42.34 25.01 -39.45
CA ALA A 224 42.16 24.70 -40.88
C ALA A 224 41.26 23.49 -41.06
N THR A 225 40.08 23.70 -41.56
CA THR A 225 39.61 23.45 -42.94
C THR A 225 39.50 21.95 -43.28
N GLY A 226 38.30 21.55 -43.60
CA GLY A 226 37.95 21.03 -44.89
C GLY A 226 36.81 20.03 -44.85
N THR A 227 35.67 20.45 -45.30
CA THR A 227 34.87 20.02 -46.46
C THR A 227 34.25 18.62 -46.40
N ALA A 228 32.94 18.54 -46.28
CA ALA A 228 31.90 18.17 -47.23
C ALA A 228 31.88 16.74 -47.76
N ALA A 229 30.78 16.06 -47.63
CA ALA A 229 29.87 15.57 -48.65
C ALA A 229 29.23 14.26 -48.27
N ALA A 230 27.91 14.26 -48.17
CA ALA A 230 27.08 13.11 -48.52
C ALA A 230 27.08 12.97 -50.06
N PRO A 231 26.63 11.89 -50.70
CA PRO A 231 25.31 11.33 -50.61
C PRO A 231 25.13 9.83 -50.94
N ALA A 232 23.92 9.36 -50.68
CA ALA A 232 23.01 8.54 -51.48
C ALA A 232 23.30 7.07 -51.82
N ALA A 233 22.27 6.28 -51.46
CA ALA A 233 21.43 5.44 -52.30
C ALA A 233 21.87 4.02 -52.76
N GLY A 234 20.92 3.16 -52.63
CA GLY A 234 20.72 1.98 -53.47
C GLY A 234 21.17 0.66 -52.85
N GLY A 235 20.43 -0.37 -52.75
CA GLY A 235 19.32 -0.87 -53.43
C GLY A 235 19.20 -2.35 -53.22
N THR A 236 17.98 -2.83 -53.16
CA THR A 236 17.47 -4.11 -53.70
C THR A 236 18.08 -5.43 -53.19
N ALA A 237 17.30 -6.27 -52.60
CA ALA A 237 16.27 -7.18 -53.01
C ALA A 237 16.59 -8.69 -52.81
N ARG A 238 15.53 -9.44 -52.45
CA ARG A 238 15.27 -10.86 -52.67
C ARG A 238 15.95 -11.85 -51.71
N SER A 239 15.29 -12.89 -51.22
CA SER A 239 14.05 -13.63 -51.45
C SER A 239 14.15 -14.98 -50.73
N GLY A 240 13.07 -15.59 -50.40
CA GLY A 240 12.95 -17.01 -50.10
C GLY A 240 12.63 -17.28 -48.61
N GLY A 241 11.49 -17.65 -48.19
CA GLY A 241 10.47 -18.51 -48.76
C GLY A 241 10.54 -19.88 -48.13
N ARG A 242 9.65 -20.22 -47.20
CA ARG A 242 8.94 -21.49 -47.12
C ARG A 242 8.02 -21.54 -45.88
N ARG A 243 6.82 -21.55 -46.14
CA ARG A 243 5.64 -22.32 -45.75
C ARG A 243 5.93 -23.59 -44.94
N GLY A 244 5.13 -23.79 -43.92
CA GLY A 244 4.93 -25.02 -43.18
C GLY A 244 3.63 -24.94 -42.39
N THR A 245 2.62 -25.44 -42.99
CA THR A 245 1.21 -25.66 -42.71
C THR A 245 0.91 -26.39 -41.42
N ALA A 246 -0.10 -25.89 -40.73
CA ALA A 246 -1.27 -26.51 -40.09
C ALA A 246 -1.21 -27.98 -39.66
N LYS A 247 -1.70 -28.24 -38.42
CA LYS A 247 -2.78 -29.24 -38.24
C LYS A 247 -3.50 -29.01 -36.90
N ALA A 248 -4.76 -28.74 -37.03
CA ALA A 248 -5.78 -28.85 -35.99
C ALA A 248 -6.04 -30.33 -35.70
N ALA A 249 -6.33 -30.66 -34.48
CA ALA A 249 -7.13 -31.83 -34.13
C ALA A 249 -7.98 -31.54 -32.94
N SER A 250 -9.26 -31.41 -33.22
CA SER A 250 -10.38 -31.54 -32.28
C SER A 250 -10.57 -33.04 -32.00
N GLU A 251 -10.83 -33.40 -30.76
CA GLU A 251 -11.60 -34.59 -30.49
C GLU A 251 -12.50 -34.36 -29.25
N LEU A 252 -13.72 -34.55 -29.55
CA LEU A 252 -14.95 -34.62 -28.78
C LEU A 252 -15.09 -36.05 -28.24
N VAL A 253 -15.42 -36.24 -26.97
CA VAL A 253 -16.06 -37.47 -26.44
C VAL A 253 -16.91 -37.05 -25.27
N THR A 254 -18.18 -36.89 -25.42
CA THR A 254 -19.40 -37.69 -25.24
C THR A 254 -19.72 -38.10 -23.80
N GLU A 255 -20.92 -37.67 -23.41
CA GLU A 255 -21.79 -38.10 -22.31
C GLU A 255 -21.91 -39.62 -22.15
N THR A 256 -22.10 -40.06 -20.93
CA THR A 256 -23.05 -41.09 -20.45
C THR A 256 -23.31 -40.84 -18.98
N ASP A 257 -24.42 -40.42 -18.54
CA ASP A 257 -25.80 -40.94 -18.34
C ASP A 257 -25.88 -42.06 -17.29
N ALA A 258 -26.80 -41.79 -16.37
CA ALA A 258 -27.62 -42.71 -15.53
C ALA A 258 -26.96 -43.40 -14.31
N ALA A 259 -27.40 -43.15 -13.09
CA ALA A 259 -28.57 -43.78 -12.47
C ALA A 259 -28.61 -43.49 -10.98
N THR A 260 -29.72 -42.94 -10.52
CA THR A 260 -30.24 -43.10 -9.13
C THR A 260 -30.76 -44.49 -8.95
N PRO A 261 -30.71 -45.08 -7.72
CA PRO A 261 -31.96 -45.50 -7.15
C PRO A 261 -32.18 -45.06 -5.68
N ALA A 262 -33.45 -44.79 -5.43
CA ALA A 262 -34.06 -44.58 -4.15
C ALA A 262 -34.25 -45.93 -3.38
N GLY A 263 -34.48 -45.78 -2.07
CA GLY A 263 -35.23 -46.78 -1.26
C GLY A 263 -34.58 -47.09 0.06
N ALA A 264 -35.18 -46.52 1.09
CA ALA A 264 -35.87 -47.14 2.24
C ALA A 264 -35.05 -48.07 3.17
N ASP A 265 -34.86 -47.68 4.36
CA ASP A 265 -35.57 -47.99 5.63
C ASP A 265 -35.02 -47.07 6.74
#